data_31ee6697852ac1e38f1b694249f1b31c
#
_entry.id   31ee6697852ac1e38f1b694249f1b31c
#
_cell.length_a   1.000
_cell.length_b   1.000
_cell.length_c   1.000
_cell.angle_alpha   90.00
_cell.angle_beta   90.00
_cell.angle_gamma   90.00
#
_symmetry.space_group_name_H-M   'P 1'
#
loop_
_entity.id
_entity.type
_entity.pdbx_description
1 polymer ?
#
loop_
_entity_poly.entity_id
_entity_poly.type
_entity_poly.pdbx_seq_one_letter_code
_entity_poly.pdbx_strand_id
1 'polypeptide(L)'
;PNSRVLVHKAPVYPTTLTTLNGLNVTLIEADFNDLEDIRKVMQEQDVDGAIVQYTRQKPDDSYEMQAVIDTIKACKDIPIITDDNYAAMKVSKIGVELGADLSAFSAFKLLGPEGVGILLGKAELIDEVERNNYSGGSKVQGWQAMELLRMLVYAPVALAIQAEENERIVHALNDGRIPEIKDAFLANAQSKVLLVEFREDIAEAVLEE
;
A
#
# COMPACT_ATOMS: atom_id res chain seq x y z
N PRO A 1 -0.54 -20.34 10.94
CA PRO A 1 -1.70 -20.90 10.24
C PRO A 1 -2.95 -20.61 11.06
N ASN A 2 -4.03 -20.21 10.41
CA ASN A 2 -5.31 -19.80 11.01
C ASN A 2 -5.28 -18.45 11.76
N SER A 3 -4.30 -17.59 11.54
CA SER A 3 -4.32 -16.22 12.10
C SER A 3 -5.48 -15.41 11.49
N ARG A 4 -6.07 -14.56 12.31
CA ARG A 4 -7.17 -13.69 11.94
C ARG A 4 -6.63 -12.28 11.76
N VAL A 5 -6.70 -11.77 10.55
CA VAL A 5 -6.06 -10.49 10.19
C VAL A 5 -7.12 -9.46 9.80
N LEU A 6 -7.09 -8.34 10.48
CA LEU A 6 -7.94 -7.18 10.17
C LEU A 6 -7.47 -6.53 8.86
N VAL A 7 -8.41 -6.32 7.97
CA VAL A 7 -8.20 -5.63 6.69
C VAL A 7 -9.34 -4.65 6.42
N HIS A 8 -9.10 -3.68 5.54
CA HIS A 8 -10.18 -2.82 5.08
C HIS A 8 -11.20 -3.60 4.23
N LYS A 9 -12.50 -3.30 4.40
CA LYS A 9 -13.63 -3.94 3.70
C LYS A 9 -13.63 -3.77 2.17
N ALA A 10 -12.90 -2.81 1.63
CA ALA A 10 -12.66 -2.73 0.21
C ALA A 10 -11.69 -3.84 -0.23
N PRO A 11 -11.71 -4.24 -1.52
CA PRO A 11 -10.88 -5.35 -1.96
C PRO A 11 -9.41 -5.15 -1.58
N VAL A 12 -8.83 -6.16 -0.93
CA VAL A 12 -7.38 -6.23 -0.72
C VAL A 12 -6.71 -6.32 -2.08
N TYR A 13 -5.57 -5.67 -2.23
CA TYR A 13 -4.83 -5.70 -3.49
C TYR A 13 -4.57 -7.16 -3.94
N PRO A 14 -4.79 -7.51 -5.23
CA PRO A 14 -4.84 -8.90 -5.67
C PRO A 14 -3.61 -9.74 -5.31
N THR A 15 -2.40 -9.19 -5.41
CA THR A 15 -1.17 -9.92 -5.06
C THR A 15 -1.05 -10.16 -3.56
N THR A 16 -1.47 -9.21 -2.74
CA THR A 16 -1.55 -9.36 -1.27
C THR A 16 -2.56 -10.41 -0.89
N LEU A 17 -3.75 -10.37 -1.50
CA LEU A 17 -4.81 -11.35 -1.27
C LEU A 17 -4.36 -12.78 -1.62
N THR A 18 -3.66 -12.95 -2.76
CA THR A 18 -3.11 -14.25 -3.17
C THR A 18 -2.15 -14.79 -2.11
N THR A 19 -1.29 -13.94 -1.55
CA THR A 19 -0.34 -14.33 -0.49
C THR A 19 -1.08 -14.71 0.79
N LEU A 20 -2.06 -13.92 1.23
CA LEU A 20 -2.84 -14.19 2.44
C LEU A 20 -3.61 -15.50 2.32
N ASN A 21 -4.21 -15.77 1.16
CA ASN A 21 -4.88 -17.04 0.88
C ASN A 21 -3.90 -18.23 0.92
N GLY A 22 -2.71 -18.07 0.36
CA GLY A 22 -1.65 -19.09 0.40
C GLY A 22 -1.15 -19.39 1.81
N LEU A 23 -1.22 -18.43 2.72
CA LEU A 23 -0.86 -18.59 4.14
C LEU A 23 -2.02 -19.11 5.01
N ASN A 24 -3.20 -19.34 4.42
CA ASN A 24 -4.39 -19.78 5.14
C ASN A 24 -4.75 -18.82 6.30
N VAL A 25 -4.77 -17.53 6.01
CA VAL A 25 -5.15 -16.46 6.93
C VAL A 25 -6.65 -16.21 6.80
N THR A 26 -7.34 -16.02 7.92
CA THR A 26 -8.73 -15.58 7.91
C THR A 26 -8.79 -14.06 7.91
N LEU A 27 -9.44 -13.47 6.90
CA LEU A 27 -9.63 -12.03 6.82
C LEU A 27 -10.82 -11.60 7.67
N ILE A 28 -10.62 -10.59 8.49
CA ILE A 28 -11.64 -9.88 9.26
C ILE A 28 -11.75 -8.49 8.67
N GLU A 29 -12.92 -8.13 8.17
CA GLU A 29 -13.13 -6.88 7.47
C GLU A 29 -13.73 -5.81 8.38
N ALA A 30 -13.23 -4.58 8.28
CA ALA A 30 -13.83 -3.39 8.86
C ALA A 30 -13.72 -2.21 7.89
N ASP A 31 -14.62 -1.24 7.99
CA ASP A 31 -14.51 0.00 7.25
C ASP A 31 -13.50 0.94 7.89
N PHE A 32 -12.32 1.07 7.31
CA PHE A 32 -11.29 1.96 7.85
C PHE A 32 -11.63 3.45 7.66
N ASN A 33 -12.61 3.79 6.83
CA ASN A 33 -13.17 5.14 6.76
C ASN A 33 -14.11 5.45 7.94
N ASP A 34 -14.53 4.43 8.70
CA ASP A 34 -15.34 4.55 9.91
C ASP A 34 -14.61 3.95 11.12
N LEU A 35 -14.02 4.80 11.95
CA LEU A 35 -13.27 4.36 13.13
C LEU A 35 -14.14 3.63 14.16
N GLU A 36 -15.46 3.88 14.20
CA GLU A 36 -16.37 3.15 15.09
C GLU A 36 -16.59 1.72 14.59
N ASP A 37 -16.63 1.49 13.29
CA ASP A 37 -16.70 0.14 12.73
C ASP A 37 -15.44 -0.68 13.09
N ILE A 38 -14.25 -0.05 13.03
CA ILE A 38 -13.03 -0.68 13.53
C ILE A 38 -13.17 -1.10 14.99
N ARG A 39 -13.61 -0.20 15.87
CA ARG A 39 -13.79 -0.49 17.31
C ARG A 39 -14.76 -1.64 17.53
N LYS A 40 -15.89 -1.61 16.83
CA LYS A 40 -16.92 -2.65 16.92
C LYS A 40 -16.37 -4.01 16.49
N VAL A 41 -15.74 -4.08 15.33
CA VAL A 41 -15.16 -5.35 14.83
C VAL A 41 -14.09 -5.87 15.78
N MET A 42 -13.21 -5.01 16.29
CA MET A 42 -12.16 -5.38 17.25
C MET A 42 -12.72 -5.85 18.60
N GLN A 43 -13.92 -5.44 18.99
CA GLN A 43 -14.61 -5.92 20.20
C GLN A 43 -15.34 -7.26 19.98
N GLU A 44 -15.92 -7.45 18.79
CA GLU A 44 -16.75 -8.61 18.47
C GLU A 44 -15.94 -9.79 17.92
N GLN A 45 -14.75 -9.54 17.38
CA GLN A 45 -13.92 -10.53 16.71
C GLN A 45 -12.55 -10.66 17.36
N ASP A 46 -12.05 -11.90 17.41
CA ASP A 46 -10.64 -12.12 17.72
C ASP A 46 -9.78 -11.74 16.51
N VAL A 47 -8.80 -10.87 16.73
CA VAL A 47 -7.87 -10.40 15.71
C VAL A 47 -6.45 -10.57 16.21
N ASP A 48 -5.58 -11.17 15.39
CA ASP A 48 -4.18 -11.49 15.72
C ASP A 48 -3.19 -10.48 15.12
N GLY A 49 -3.62 -9.70 14.13
CA GLY A 49 -2.82 -8.67 13.46
C GLY A 49 -3.64 -7.86 12.49
N ALA A 50 -3.08 -6.80 11.95
CA ALA A 50 -3.75 -5.96 10.97
C ALA A 50 -2.84 -5.62 9.79
N ILE A 51 -3.44 -5.53 8.61
CA ILE A 51 -2.80 -4.99 7.39
C ILE A 51 -3.53 -3.72 7.00
N VAL A 52 -2.80 -2.61 6.93
CA VAL A 52 -3.34 -1.30 6.53
C VAL A 52 -2.64 -0.84 5.27
N GLN A 53 -3.38 -0.74 4.18
CA GLN A 53 -2.85 -0.29 2.90
C GLN A 53 -2.85 1.23 2.82
N TYR A 54 -1.71 1.84 2.55
CA TYR A 54 -1.59 3.30 2.52
C TYR A 54 -2.31 3.91 1.31
N THR A 55 -2.03 3.39 0.12
CA THR A 55 -2.59 3.93 -1.13
C THR A 55 -3.90 3.26 -1.47
N ARG A 56 -4.96 4.05 -1.63
CA ARG A 56 -6.29 3.63 -2.07
C ARG A 56 -6.57 4.19 -3.47
N GLN A 57 -7.42 3.53 -4.23
CA GLN A 57 -7.67 3.86 -5.63
C GLN A 57 -9.09 4.39 -5.90
N LYS A 58 -9.90 4.54 -4.85
CA LYS A 58 -11.25 5.09 -4.98
C LYS A 58 -11.32 6.47 -4.33
N PRO A 59 -12.02 7.44 -4.93
CA PRO A 59 -12.12 8.80 -4.39
C PRO A 59 -12.74 8.86 -2.99
N ASP A 60 -13.66 7.95 -2.70
CA ASP A 60 -14.40 7.84 -1.44
C ASP A 60 -13.71 6.93 -0.40
N ASP A 61 -12.56 6.39 -0.73
CA ASP A 61 -11.78 5.49 0.12
C ASP A 61 -10.44 6.16 0.47
N SER A 62 -10.48 7.02 1.48
CA SER A 62 -9.37 7.92 1.84
C SER A 62 -9.20 8.08 3.34
N TYR A 63 -9.24 6.97 4.08
CA TYR A 63 -9.01 6.99 5.52
C TYR A 63 -7.64 7.59 5.91
N GLU A 64 -7.59 8.17 7.09
CA GLU A 64 -6.37 8.74 7.64
C GLU A 64 -5.58 7.64 8.39
N MET A 65 -4.36 7.35 7.92
CA MET A 65 -3.52 6.23 8.39
C MET A 65 -3.24 6.29 9.89
N GLN A 66 -2.89 7.47 10.43
CA GLN A 66 -2.60 7.63 11.85
C GLN A 66 -3.82 7.29 12.71
N ALA A 67 -4.99 7.77 12.32
CA ALA A 67 -6.23 7.53 13.08
C ALA A 67 -6.62 6.04 13.07
N VAL A 68 -6.43 5.35 11.93
CA VAL A 68 -6.68 3.90 11.84
C VAL A 68 -5.72 3.13 12.74
N ILE A 69 -4.41 3.40 12.66
CA ILE A 69 -3.39 2.73 13.48
C ILE A 69 -3.65 2.97 14.97
N ASP A 70 -3.89 4.21 15.36
CA ASP A 70 -4.16 4.59 16.76
C ASP A 70 -5.42 3.90 17.28
N THR A 71 -6.48 3.82 16.45
CA THR A 71 -7.74 3.17 16.83
C THR A 71 -7.54 1.67 17.05
N ILE A 72 -6.84 0.98 16.15
CA ILE A 72 -6.54 -0.46 16.29
C ILE A 72 -5.74 -0.70 17.57
N LYS A 73 -4.66 0.07 17.79
CA LYS A 73 -3.79 -0.06 18.96
C LYS A 73 -4.50 0.27 20.27
N ALA A 74 -5.43 1.20 20.26
CA ALA A 74 -6.24 1.50 21.43
C ALA A 74 -7.20 0.36 21.80
N CYS A 75 -7.63 -0.46 20.85
CA CYS A 75 -8.49 -1.62 21.10
C CYS A 75 -7.69 -2.83 21.58
N LYS A 76 -6.57 -3.14 20.94
CA LYS A 76 -5.75 -4.33 21.23
C LYS A 76 -4.30 -4.12 20.79
N ASP A 77 -3.35 -4.57 21.61
CA ASP A 77 -1.93 -4.58 21.26
C ASP A 77 -1.64 -5.78 20.34
N ILE A 78 -1.81 -5.57 19.05
CA ILE A 78 -1.54 -6.53 17.98
C ILE A 78 -0.55 -5.95 16.97
N PRO A 79 0.22 -6.80 16.27
CA PRO A 79 1.10 -6.34 15.21
C PRO A 79 0.32 -5.68 14.06
N ILE A 80 0.76 -4.52 13.63
CA ILE A 80 0.23 -3.80 12.46
C ILE A 80 1.32 -3.70 11.41
N ILE A 81 1.07 -4.22 10.21
CA ILE A 81 1.90 -4.00 9.03
C ILE A 81 1.19 -3.07 8.06
N THR A 82 1.90 -2.09 7.53
CA THR A 82 1.39 -1.23 6.47
C THR A 82 1.96 -1.61 5.11
N ASP A 83 1.11 -1.57 4.10
CA ASP A 83 1.52 -1.61 2.70
C ASP A 83 1.74 -0.18 2.21
N ASP A 84 3.00 0.23 2.19
CA ASP A 84 3.42 1.58 1.82
C ASP A 84 3.84 1.69 0.34
N ASN A 85 3.45 0.70 -0.47
CA ASN A 85 3.61 0.80 -1.92
C ASN A 85 2.96 2.09 -2.44
N TYR A 86 3.66 2.77 -3.33
CA TYR A 86 3.29 4.09 -3.86
C TYR A 86 3.24 5.25 -2.86
N ALA A 87 3.41 5.01 -1.57
CA ALA A 87 3.49 6.04 -0.54
C ALA A 87 4.93 6.36 -0.13
N ALA A 88 5.77 5.33 0.01
CA ALA A 88 7.17 5.50 0.39
C ALA A 88 7.88 6.56 -0.48
N MET A 89 8.64 7.46 0.15
CA MET A 89 9.32 8.61 -0.46
C MET A 89 8.40 9.67 -1.11
N LYS A 90 7.08 9.58 -0.96
CA LYS A 90 6.11 10.53 -1.53
C LYS A 90 5.20 11.16 -0.48
N VAL A 91 5.14 10.57 0.70
CA VAL A 91 4.43 11.11 1.86
C VAL A 91 5.44 11.54 2.93
N SER A 92 5.01 12.42 3.83
CA SER A 92 5.86 12.93 4.91
C SER A 92 6.24 11.87 5.94
N LYS A 93 5.38 10.86 6.15
CA LYS A 93 5.57 9.75 7.08
C LYS A 93 4.97 8.48 6.53
N ILE A 94 5.71 7.39 6.56
CA ILE A 94 5.24 6.05 6.23
C ILE A 94 4.64 5.36 7.47
N GLY A 95 4.05 4.18 7.31
CA GLY A 95 3.31 3.51 8.38
C GLY A 95 4.06 3.34 9.69
N VAL A 96 5.34 2.94 9.66
CA VAL A 96 6.15 2.81 10.89
C VAL A 96 6.38 4.15 11.60
N GLU A 97 6.43 5.26 10.88
CA GLU A 97 6.53 6.61 11.44
C GLU A 97 5.19 7.12 11.99
N LEU A 98 4.10 6.46 11.59
CA LEU A 98 2.73 6.67 12.06
C LEU A 98 2.33 5.68 13.17
N GLY A 99 3.27 4.86 13.65
CA GLY A 99 3.07 3.95 14.78
C GLY A 99 2.74 2.50 14.42
N ALA A 100 2.76 2.11 13.15
CA ALA A 100 2.71 0.71 12.77
C ALA A 100 3.97 -0.04 13.24
N ASP A 101 3.88 -1.36 13.36
CA ASP A 101 4.99 -2.19 13.79
C ASP A 101 5.94 -2.53 12.64
N LEU A 102 5.39 -2.64 11.43
CA LEU A 102 6.12 -2.91 10.19
C LEU A 102 5.56 -2.06 9.04
N SER A 103 6.45 -1.66 8.13
CA SER A 103 6.13 -1.07 6.82
C SER A 103 6.78 -1.86 5.72
N ALA A 104 6.04 -2.19 4.67
CA ALA A 104 6.52 -2.96 3.53
C ALA A 104 6.26 -2.23 2.22
N PHE A 105 7.26 -2.21 1.34
CA PHE A 105 7.11 -1.67 -0.02
C PHE A 105 8.13 -2.26 -1.00
N SER A 106 7.78 -2.29 -2.27
CA SER A 106 8.60 -2.85 -3.33
C SER A 106 9.54 -1.80 -3.91
N ALA A 107 10.80 -2.18 -4.17
CA ALA A 107 11.79 -1.29 -4.76
C ALA A 107 11.38 -0.79 -6.16
N PHE A 108 10.77 -1.64 -6.99
CA PHE A 108 10.36 -1.24 -8.35
C PHE A 108 9.30 -0.13 -8.36
N LYS A 109 8.50 0.02 -7.29
CA LYS A 109 7.56 1.16 -7.13
C LYS A 109 8.29 2.49 -6.93
N LEU A 110 9.57 2.43 -6.61
CA LEU A 110 10.48 3.55 -6.47
C LEU A 110 11.50 3.64 -7.63
N LEU A 111 11.18 3.01 -8.78
CA LEU A 111 12.05 2.90 -9.97
C LEU A 111 13.33 2.08 -9.72
N GLY A 112 13.31 1.21 -8.74
CA GLY A 112 14.39 0.28 -8.39
C GLY A 112 14.19 -1.11 -8.98
N PRO A 113 15.02 -2.08 -8.55
CA PRO A 113 15.00 -3.42 -9.11
C PRO A 113 13.71 -4.17 -8.80
N GLU A 114 13.27 -4.99 -9.75
CA GLU A 114 12.19 -5.94 -9.55
C GLU A 114 12.60 -7.08 -8.62
N GLY A 115 11.63 -7.69 -7.96
CA GLY A 115 11.85 -8.82 -7.05
C GLY A 115 12.54 -8.46 -5.72
N VAL A 116 12.72 -7.17 -5.46
CA VAL A 116 13.28 -6.65 -4.20
C VAL A 116 12.22 -5.88 -3.44
N GLY A 117 12.02 -6.24 -2.17
CA GLY A 117 11.19 -5.50 -1.23
C GLY A 117 12.01 -4.94 -0.07
N ILE A 118 11.48 -3.91 0.54
CA ILE A 118 12.00 -3.33 1.77
C ILE A 118 10.97 -3.57 2.87
N LEU A 119 11.42 -4.10 3.99
CA LEU A 119 10.65 -4.25 5.22
C LEU A 119 11.35 -3.46 6.33
N LEU A 120 10.64 -2.56 6.94
CA LEU A 120 11.12 -1.69 8.02
C LEU A 120 10.24 -1.89 9.26
N GLY A 121 10.80 -1.75 10.44
CA GLY A 121 10.00 -1.73 11.66
C GLY A 121 10.72 -2.21 12.90
N LYS A 122 9.96 -2.78 13.84
CA LYS A 122 10.48 -3.26 15.13
C LYS A 122 11.51 -4.37 14.94
N ALA A 123 12.67 -4.21 15.60
CA ALA A 123 13.80 -5.13 15.43
C ALA A 123 13.43 -6.58 15.73
N GLU A 124 12.66 -6.83 16.79
CA GLU A 124 12.24 -8.18 17.15
C GLU A 124 11.43 -8.89 16.08
N LEU A 125 10.56 -8.16 15.34
CA LEU A 125 9.78 -8.69 14.22
C LEU A 125 10.65 -8.92 12.97
N ILE A 126 11.55 -7.99 12.69
CA ILE A 126 12.52 -8.13 11.59
C ILE A 126 13.43 -9.36 11.84
N ASP A 127 13.95 -9.51 13.05
CA ASP A 127 14.79 -10.65 13.45
C ASP A 127 14.04 -11.98 13.32
N GLU A 128 12.72 -12.00 13.59
CA GLU A 128 11.89 -13.19 13.41
C GLU A 128 11.74 -13.55 11.93
N VAL A 129 11.47 -12.57 11.07
CA VAL A 129 11.40 -12.74 9.62
C VAL A 129 12.75 -13.25 9.10
N GLU A 130 13.86 -12.68 9.56
CA GLU A 130 15.21 -13.06 9.14
C GLU A 130 15.56 -14.50 9.53
N ARG A 131 15.20 -14.92 10.74
CA ARG A 131 15.40 -16.30 11.20
C ARG A 131 14.61 -17.32 10.38
N ASN A 132 13.38 -16.96 9.96
CA ASN A 132 12.54 -17.81 9.16
C ASN A 132 12.96 -17.84 7.68
N ASN A 133 13.62 -16.80 7.19
CA ASN A 133 14.11 -16.64 5.82
C ASN A 133 15.61 -16.92 5.68
N TYR A 134 16.11 -17.92 6.37
CA TYR A 134 17.56 -18.23 6.37
C TYR A 134 18.09 -18.78 5.04
N SER A 135 17.23 -19.29 4.16
CA SER A 135 17.64 -19.82 2.86
C SER A 135 17.92 -18.72 1.84
N GLY A 136 18.94 -18.91 1.00
CA GLY A 136 19.41 -17.93 0.04
C GLY A 136 18.36 -17.40 -0.96
N GLY A 137 17.29 -18.17 -1.21
CA GLY A 137 16.24 -17.79 -2.14
C GLY A 137 15.33 -16.65 -1.65
N SER A 138 15.31 -16.38 -0.34
CA SER A 138 14.51 -15.33 0.28
C SER A 138 15.32 -14.09 0.66
N LYS A 139 16.62 -14.05 0.34
CA LYS A 139 17.52 -12.94 0.69
C LYS A 139 18.03 -12.22 -0.54
N VAL A 140 18.08 -10.91 -0.45
CA VAL A 140 18.67 -10.04 -1.47
C VAL A 140 20.14 -10.39 -1.65
N GLN A 141 20.56 -10.54 -2.91
CA GLN A 141 21.93 -10.78 -3.28
C GLN A 141 22.70 -9.45 -3.36
N GLY A 142 24.04 -9.50 -3.24
CA GLY A 142 24.86 -8.28 -3.19
C GLY A 142 24.63 -7.31 -4.36
N TRP A 143 24.47 -7.83 -5.58
CA TRP A 143 24.19 -6.98 -6.74
C TRP A 143 22.79 -6.32 -6.69
N GLN A 144 21.78 -7.01 -6.17
CA GLN A 144 20.44 -6.45 -5.96
C GLN A 144 20.47 -5.33 -4.90
N ALA A 145 21.22 -5.55 -3.82
CA ALA A 145 21.41 -4.54 -2.77
C ALA A 145 22.12 -3.29 -3.32
N MET A 146 23.10 -3.45 -4.21
CA MET A 146 23.77 -2.32 -4.85
C MET A 146 22.83 -1.53 -5.76
N GLU A 147 21.98 -2.20 -6.55
CA GLU A 147 20.98 -1.52 -7.37
C GLU A 147 19.93 -0.80 -6.49
N LEU A 148 19.52 -1.43 -5.38
CA LEU A 148 18.64 -0.79 -4.41
C LEU A 148 19.26 0.50 -3.84
N LEU A 149 20.52 0.46 -3.41
CA LEU A 149 21.21 1.62 -2.88
C LEU A 149 21.34 2.75 -3.91
N ARG A 150 21.61 2.42 -5.18
CA ARG A 150 21.62 3.40 -6.27
C ARG A 150 20.24 4.04 -6.45
N MET A 151 19.18 3.23 -6.45
CA MET A 151 17.80 3.72 -6.53
C MET A 151 17.49 4.71 -5.41
N LEU A 152 17.85 4.42 -4.16
CA LEU A 152 17.58 5.30 -3.03
C LEU A 152 18.20 6.71 -3.21
N VAL A 153 19.30 6.82 -3.97
CA VAL A 153 19.94 8.10 -4.25
C VAL A 153 19.16 8.93 -5.29
N TYR A 154 18.70 8.33 -6.37
CA TYR A 154 18.04 9.08 -7.44
C TYR A 154 16.50 9.11 -7.37
N ALA A 155 15.90 8.16 -6.65
CA ALA A 155 14.44 8.03 -6.57
C ALA A 155 13.72 9.32 -6.15
N PRO A 156 14.18 10.09 -5.15
CA PRO A 156 13.48 11.32 -4.75
C PRO A 156 13.31 12.31 -5.90
N VAL A 157 14.35 12.51 -6.71
CA VAL A 157 14.30 13.43 -7.86
C VAL A 157 13.42 12.85 -8.99
N ALA A 158 13.58 11.58 -9.32
CA ALA A 158 12.78 10.93 -10.35
C ALA A 158 11.29 10.88 -10.00
N LEU A 159 10.97 10.66 -8.72
CA LEU A 159 9.59 10.67 -8.23
C LEU A 159 8.97 12.07 -8.24
N ALA A 160 9.75 13.12 -7.95
CA ALA A 160 9.28 14.50 -8.06
C ALA A 160 8.93 14.87 -9.52
N ILE A 161 9.81 14.55 -10.47
CA ILE A 161 9.54 14.74 -11.91
C ILE A 161 8.27 13.98 -12.33
N GLN A 162 8.12 12.74 -11.87
CA GLN A 162 6.93 11.94 -12.18
C GLN A 162 5.65 12.53 -11.57
N ALA A 163 5.72 13.11 -10.37
CA ALA A 163 4.57 13.76 -9.75
C ALA A 163 4.12 14.98 -10.57
N GLU A 164 5.03 15.84 -10.97
CA GLU A 164 4.73 17.00 -11.86
C GLU A 164 4.11 16.55 -13.19
N GLU A 165 4.65 15.49 -13.79
CA GLU A 165 4.14 14.96 -15.04
C GLU A 165 2.74 14.37 -14.89
N ASN A 166 2.46 13.65 -13.80
CA ASN A 166 1.13 13.13 -13.50
C ASN A 166 0.11 14.26 -13.32
N GLU A 167 0.44 15.34 -12.62
CA GLU A 167 -0.43 16.50 -12.47
C GLU A 167 -0.72 17.15 -13.83
N ARG A 168 0.30 17.27 -14.69
CA ARG A 168 0.15 17.79 -16.05
C ARG A 168 -0.78 16.91 -16.90
N ILE A 169 -0.63 15.59 -16.80
CA ILE A 169 -1.49 14.63 -17.52
C ILE A 169 -2.92 14.71 -17.02
N VAL A 170 -3.15 14.72 -15.69
CA VAL A 170 -4.49 14.89 -15.11
C VAL A 170 -5.16 16.15 -15.66
N HIS A 171 -4.43 17.26 -15.67
CA HIS A 171 -4.95 18.52 -16.20
C HIS A 171 -5.31 18.44 -17.69
N ALA A 172 -4.47 17.79 -18.48
CA ALA A 172 -4.69 17.60 -19.91
C ALA A 172 -5.88 16.66 -20.22
N LEU A 173 -6.10 15.63 -19.40
CA LEU A 173 -7.23 14.72 -19.55
C LEU A 173 -8.57 15.37 -19.14
N ASN A 174 -8.53 16.33 -18.22
CA ASN A 174 -9.71 17.04 -17.74
C ASN A 174 -10.03 18.34 -18.53
N ASP A 175 -9.30 18.66 -19.60
CA ASP A 175 -9.50 19.89 -20.39
C ASP A 175 -10.69 19.80 -21.37
N GLY A 176 -11.37 18.67 -21.44
CA GLY A 176 -12.58 18.46 -22.25
C GLY A 176 -12.33 18.09 -23.71
N ARG A 177 -11.07 17.88 -24.13
CA ARG A 177 -10.75 17.45 -25.50
C ARG A 177 -11.12 16.01 -25.78
N ILE A 178 -11.25 15.18 -24.75
CA ILE A 178 -11.65 13.76 -24.84
C ILE A 178 -13.02 13.65 -24.18
N PRO A 179 -14.10 13.64 -24.95
CA PRO A 179 -15.46 13.68 -24.41
C PRO A 179 -15.85 12.42 -23.62
N GLU A 180 -15.19 11.29 -23.87
CA GLU A 180 -15.40 10.04 -23.17
C GLU A 180 -14.93 10.06 -21.71
N ILE A 181 -13.99 10.93 -21.38
CA ILE A 181 -13.48 11.07 -20.02
C ILE A 181 -14.48 11.88 -19.19
N LYS A 182 -14.88 11.31 -18.07
CA LYS A 182 -15.69 11.99 -17.06
C LYS A 182 -14.81 12.76 -16.08
N ASP A 183 -13.76 12.10 -15.57
CA ASP A 183 -12.80 12.68 -14.63
C ASP A 183 -11.47 11.91 -14.69
N ALA A 184 -10.38 12.60 -14.40
CA ALA A 184 -9.06 12.02 -14.20
C ALA A 184 -8.47 12.58 -12.90
N PHE A 185 -7.93 11.71 -12.06
CA PHE A 185 -7.40 12.10 -10.75
C PHE A 185 -6.24 11.20 -10.30
N LEU A 186 -5.47 11.68 -9.34
CA LEU A 186 -4.44 10.87 -8.69
C LEU A 186 -5.05 10.08 -7.52
N ALA A 187 -4.63 8.82 -7.36
CA ALA A 187 -4.97 8.06 -6.17
C ALA A 187 -4.47 8.78 -4.91
N ASN A 188 -5.10 8.50 -3.77
CA ASN A 188 -4.67 9.08 -2.50
C ASN A 188 -3.22 8.69 -2.14
N ALA A 189 -2.66 9.30 -1.10
CA ALA A 189 -1.29 9.12 -0.64
C ALA A 189 -0.22 9.50 -1.67
N GLN A 190 -0.51 10.47 -2.53
CA GLN A 190 0.42 11.01 -3.50
C GLN A 190 1.02 9.94 -4.44
N SER A 191 0.25 8.92 -4.72
CA SER A 191 0.66 7.82 -5.58
C SER A 191 1.04 8.29 -6.98
N LYS A 192 1.81 7.48 -7.69
CA LYS A 192 2.02 7.62 -9.15
C LYS A 192 0.84 7.11 -9.96
N VAL A 193 -0.16 6.52 -9.33
CA VAL A 193 -1.31 5.95 -9.99
C VAL A 193 -2.25 7.06 -10.39
N LEU A 194 -2.42 7.25 -11.69
CA LEU A 194 -3.43 8.09 -12.28
C LEU A 194 -4.63 7.21 -12.61
N LEU A 195 -5.80 7.66 -12.23
CA LEU A 195 -7.07 6.99 -12.47
C LEU A 195 -7.90 7.84 -13.43
N VAL A 196 -8.54 7.18 -14.38
CA VAL A 196 -9.45 7.80 -15.36
C VAL A 196 -10.83 7.18 -15.22
N GLU A 197 -11.83 8.00 -14.98
CA GLU A 197 -13.23 7.61 -14.99
C GLU A 197 -13.83 7.96 -16.35
N PHE A 198 -14.35 6.96 -17.05
CA PHE A 198 -15.06 7.18 -18.30
C PHE A 198 -16.56 7.41 -18.05
N ARG A 199 -17.23 8.10 -18.98
CA ARG A 199 -18.67 8.34 -18.92
C ARG A 199 -19.48 7.09 -19.22
N GLU A 200 -18.91 6.17 -19.98
CA GLU A 200 -19.48 4.88 -20.37
C GLU A 200 -18.50 3.76 -20.00
N ASP A 201 -18.97 2.54 -19.96
CA ASP A 201 -18.17 1.34 -19.62
C ASP A 201 -17.33 0.90 -20.82
N ILE A 202 -16.26 1.63 -21.08
CA ILE A 202 -15.33 1.42 -22.21
C ILE A 202 -13.91 1.07 -21.77
N ALA A 203 -13.65 0.92 -20.48
CA ALA A 203 -12.29 0.76 -19.96
C ALA A 203 -11.58 -0.49 -20.52
N GLU A 204 -12.28 -1.61 -20.68
CA GLU A 204 -11.71 -2.82 -21.29
C GLU A 204 -11.34 -2.59 -22.75
N ALA A 205 -12.21 -1.95 -23.55
CA ALA A 205 -11.95 -1.67 -24.95
C ALA A 205 -10.72 -0.76 -25.15
N VAL A 206 -10.54 0.22 -24.24
CA VAL A 206 -9.36 1.12 -24.26
C VAL A 206 -8.06 0.38 -23.90
N LEU A 207 -8.15 -0.69 -23.09
CA LEU A 207 -6.98 -1.51 -22.73
C LEU A 207 -6.54 -2.46 -23.84
N GLU A 208 -7.43 -2.83 -24.76
CA GLU A 208 -7.15 -3.77 -25.85
C GLU A 208 -6.53 -3.09 -27.09
N GLU A 209 -6.59 -1.76 -27.20
CA GLU A 209 -5.97 -0.97 -28.27
C GLU A 209 -4.55 -0.48 -27.86
#